data_7688aeefc1bbc9f284528644f8f09d0f
#
_entry.id   7688aeefc1bbc9f284528644f8f09d0f
#
_cell.length_a   1.000
_cell.length_b   1.000
_cell.length_c   1.000
_cell.angle_alpha   90.00
_cell.angle_beta   90.00
_cell.angle_gamma   90.00
#
_symmetry.space_group_name_H-M   'P 1'
#
loop_
_entity.id
_entity.type
_entity.pdbx_description
1 polymer ?
#
loop_
_entity_poly.entity_id
_entity_poly.type
_entity_poly.pdbx_seq_one_letter_code
_entity_poly.pdbx_strand_id
1 'polypeptide(L)'
;MKKIEAIVHPSTIGKVKQALTEIGVQRMRISKVDEYGIQNSHKEFYRGRTFMVDVEKELKIELTVATDETLQQVIEVIEENSEIEFTGPSEIFISAVEEVVPFRRGETKQPSAH
;
A
#
# COMPACT_ATOMS: atom_id res chain seq x y z
N MET A 1 17.71 -0.65 1.09
CA MET A 1 16.47 -0.52 0.34
C MET A 1 15.28 -0.90 1.21
N LYS A 2 14.26 -0.11 1.14
CA LYS A 2 13.07 -0.36 1.93
C LYS A 2 11.85 -0.45 1.06
N LYS A 3 10.90 -1.26 1.50
CA LYS A 3 9.65 -1.40 0.81
C LYS A 3 8.60 -0.70 1.62
N ILE A 4 7.74 0.03 0.96
CA ILE A 4 6.66 0.76 1.60
C ILE A 4 5.36 0.19 1.09
N GLU A 5 4.47 -0.13 2.02
CA GLU A 5 3.12 -0.55 1.67
C GLU A 5 2.18 0.38 2.41
N ALA A 6 1.40 1.13 1.68
CA ALA A 6 0.49 2.08 2.31
C ALA A 6 -0.94 1.69 2.00
N ILE A 7 -1.76 1.62 3.02
CA ILE A 7 -3.16 1.29 2.86
C ILE A 7 -3.91 2.60 2.91
N VAL A 8 -4.60 2.93 1.84
CA VAL A 8 -5.26 4.21 1.73
C VAL A 8 -6.68 4.06 1.24
N HIS A 9 -7.49 5.03 1.54
CA HIS A 9 -8.86 5.01 1.08
C HIS A 9 -8.90 5.28 -0.41
N PRO A 10 -9.78 4.62 -1.15
CA PRO A 10 -9.81 4.81 -2.60
C PRO A 10 -9.99 6.24 -3.04
N SER A 11 -10.67 7.06 -2.26
CA SER A 11 -10.91 8.43 -2.67
C SER A 11 -9.64 9.26 -2.70
N THR A 12 -8.57 8.82 -2.04
CA THR A 12 -7.36 9.62 -1.98
C THR A 12 -6.33 9.19 -2.99
N ILE A 13 -6.58 8.10 -3.73
CA ILE A 13 -5.54 7.53 -4.55
C ILE A 13 -5.04 8.47 -5.62
N GLY A 14 -5.90 9.28 -6.18
CA GLY A 14 -5.48 10.20 -7.24
C GLY A 14 -4.50 11.24 -6.73
N LYS A 15 -4.77 11.81 -5.57
CA LYS A 15 -3.87 12.80 -5.01
C LYS A 15 -2.54 12.18 -4.63
N VAL A 16 -2.58 11.01 -4.03
CA VAL A 16 -1.36 10.36 -3.58
C VAL A 16 -0.50 10.00 -4.77
N LYS A 17 -1.10 9.43 -5.83
CA LYS A 17 -0.34 9.08 -7.00
C LYS A 17 0.31 10.29 -7.61
N GLN A 18 -0.42 11.38 -7.72
CA GLN A 18 0.12 12.56 -8.33
C GLN A 18 1.27 13.12 -7.49
N ALA A 19 1.08 13.18 -6.20
CA ALA A 19 2.11 13.73 -5.33
C ALA A 19 3.37 12.87 -5.32
N LEU A 20 3.21 11.55 -5.36
CA LEU A 20 4.37 10.67 -5.41
C LEU A 20 5.12 10.83 -6.74
N THR A 21 4.38 11.00 -7.82
CA THR A 21 5.02 11.20 -9.10
C THR A 21 5.80 12.51 -9.10
N GLU A 22 5.28 13.51 -8.44
CA GLU A 22 5.95 14.81 -8.41
C GLU A 22 7.27 14.77 -7.66
N ILE A 23 7.43 13.90 -6.71
CA ILE A 23 8.70 13.80 -6.02
C ILE A 23 9.63 12.77 -6.65
N GLY A 24 9.25 12.26 -7.82
CA GLY A 24 10.16 11.42 -8.57
C GLY A 24 9.93 9.93 -8.50
N VAL A 25 8.84 9.49 -7.89
CA VAL A 25 8.56 8.07 -7.84
C VAL A 25 8.13 7.63 -9.23
N GLN A 26 8.85 6.67 -9.79
CA GLN A 26 8.58 6.24 -11.14
C GLN A 26 7.76 4.99 -11.24
N ARG A 27 7.75 4.18 -10.22
CA ARG A 27 7.01 2.94 -10.25
C ARG A 27 6.31 2.71 -8.93
N MET A 28 5.07 2.38 -8.99
CA MET A 28 4.34 1.98 -7.82
C MET A 28 3.31 0.96 -8.24
N ARG A 29 2.99 0.06 -7.35
CA ARG A 29 1.97 -0.94 -7.62
C ARG A 29 0.78 -0.61 -6.77
N ILE A 30 -0.40 -0.71 -7.36
CA ILE A 30 -1.62 -0.42 -6.64
C ILE A 30 -2.53 -1.62 -6.79
N SER A 31 -3.02 -2.10 -5.68
CA SER A 31 -3.92 -3.24 -5.69
C SER A 31 -5.10 -2.98 -4.77
N LYS A 32 -6.18 -3.67 -5.00
CA LYS A 32 -7.36 -3.56 -4.18
C LYS A 32 -7.26 -4.51 -3.02
N VAL A 33 -7.73 -4.06 -1.88
CA VAL A 33 -7.66 -4.85 -0.67
C VAL A 33 -9.03 -4.82 -0.03
N ASP A 34 -9.53 -5.99 0.34
CA ASP A 34 -10.73 -6.07 1.14
C ASP A 34 -10.30 -6.44 2.53
N GLU A 35 -10.63 -5.61 3.47
CA GLU A 35 -10.22 -5.86 4.82
C GLU A 35 -11.39 -6.35 5.61
N TYR A 36 -11.23 -7.46 6.30
CA TYR A 36 -12.28 -8.06 7.08
C TYR A 36 -11.90 -8.00 8.54
N GLY A 37 -12.86 -7.70 9.37
CA GLY A 37 -12.58 -7.68 10.78
C GLY A 37 -13.79 -8.08 11.56
N ILE A 38 -13.58 -8.52 12.77
CA ILE A 38 -14.65 -8.82 13.67
C ILE A 38 -14.77 -7.62 14.56
N GLN A 39 -15.92 -6.96 14.45
CA GLN A 39 -16.11 -5.72 15.17
C GLN A 39 -16.87 -5.99 16.41
N ASN A 40 -16.26 -5.81 17.53
CA ASN A 40 -16.97 -6.04 18.75
C ASN A 40 -18.06 -5.04 18.97
N SER A 41 -17.85 -3.85 18.60
CA SER A 41 -18.84 -2.84 18.83
C SER A 41 -20.04 -2.99 17.93
N HIS A 42 -19.88 -3.65 16.82
CA HIS A 42 -20.97 -3.85 15.95
C HIS A 42 -21.38 -5.24 15.85
N LYS A 43 -21.03 -6.05 16.82
CA LYS A 43 -21.30 -7.38 16.74
C LYS A 43 -22.72 -7.63 16.54
N GLU A 44 -23.06 -8.38 15.62
CA GLU A 44 -24.40 -8.78 15.37
C GLU A 44 -24.54 -10.21 15.68
N PHE A 45 -25.55 -10.56 16.42
CA PHE A 45 -25.78 -11.92 16.72
C PHE A 45 -27.08 -12.33 16.10
N TYR A 46 -27.03 -13.28 15.24
CA TYR A 46 -28.20 -13.81 14.67
C TYR A 46 -28.22 -15.24 15.03
N ARG A 47 -29.14 -15.64 15.78
CA ARG A 47 -29.25 -17.02 16.17
C ARG A 47 -28.03 -17.50 16.85
N GLY A 48 -27.47 -16.68 17.64
CA GLY A 48 -26.31 -17.09 18.40
C GLY A 48 -25.02 -17.08 17.67
N ARG A 49 -24.99 -16.53 16.47
CA ARG A 49 -23.76 -16.48 15.74
C ARG A 49 -23.30 -15.06 15.59
N THR A 50 -22.03 -14.90 15.55
CA THR A 50 -21.42 -13.61 15.33
C THR A 50 -21.03 -13.50 13.89
N PHE A 51 -21.40 -12.41 13.25
CA PHE A 51 -21.03 -12.23 11.88
C PHE A 51 -19.96 -11.18 11.75
N MET A 52 -19.19 -11.31 10.72
CA MET A 52 -18.26 -10.31 10.37
C MET A 52 -19.05 -9.23 9.70
N VAL A 53 -19.04 -8.06 10.25
CA VAL A 53 -19.92 -7.06 9.76
C VAL A 53 -19.33 -6.07 8.84
N ASP A 54 -18.05 -5.90 8.88
CA ASP A 54 -17.44 -4.87 8.05
C ASP A 54 -16.47 -5.41 7.06
N VAL A 55 -16.61 -4.99 5.83
CA VAL A 55 -15.63 -5.24 4.81
C VAL A 55 -15.29 -3.88 4.27
N GLU A 56 -14.03 -3.49 4.48
CA GLU A 56 -13.58 -2.21 4.01
C GLU A 56 -12.84 -2.38 2.72
N LYS A 57 -13.17 -1.56 1.74
CA LYS A 57 -12.47 -1.61 0.48
C LYS A 57 -11.43 -0.55 0.48
N GLU A 58 -10.21 -0.98 0.32
CA GLU A 58 -9.08 -0.08 0.39
C GLU A 58 -8.13 -0.34 -0.75
N LEU A 59 -7.18 0.52 -0.90
CA LEU A 59 -6.16 0.32 -1.90
C LEU A 59 -4.81 0.26 -1.22
N LYS A 60 -3.95 -0.59 -1.77
CA LYS A 60 -2.60 -0.72 -1.26
C LYS A 60 -1.65 -0.18 -2.30
N ILE A 61 -0.77 0.71 -1.90
CA ILE A 61 0.27 1.21 -2.75
C ILE A 61 1.57 0.62 -2.28
N GLU A 62 2.31 0.00 -3.19
CA GLU A 62 3.60 -0.60 -2.86
C GLU A 62 4.68 0.02 -3.70
N LEU A 63 5.76 0.39 -3.08
CA LEU A 63 6.93 0.86 -3.81
C LEU A 63 8.17 0.61 -2.99
N THR A 64 9.33 0.70 -3.61
CA THR A 64 10.59 0.57 -2.90
C THR A 64 11.39 1.83 -3.06
N VAL A 65 12.17 2.13 -2.05
CA VAL A 65 13.02 3.32 -2.06
C VAL A 65 14.42 2.92 -1.66
N ALA A 66 15.40 3.62 -2.18
CA ALA A 66 16.79 3.27 -1.97
C ALA A 66 17.42 3.96 -0.76
N THR A 67 16.93 5.12 -0.38
CA THR A 67 17.57 5.87 0.68
C THR A 67 16.56 6.25 1.75
N ASP A 68 17.08 6.58 2.93
CA ASP A 68 16.21 7.00 4.00
C ASP A 68 15.60 8.35 3.72
N GLU A 69 16.27 9.19 2.98
CA GLU A 69 15.71 10.48 2.63
C GLU A 69 14.49 10.33 1.76
N THR A 70 14.58 9.47 0.75
CA THR A 70 13.43 9.23 -0.10
C THR A 70 12.32 8.56 0.70
N LEU A 71 12.67 7.68 1.62
CA LEU A 71 11.68 7.04 2.46
C LEU A 71 10.87 8.10 3.22
N GLN A 72 11.55 9.06 3.83
CA GLN A 72 10.85 10.07 4.60
C GLN A 72 9.98 10.94 3.70
N GLN A 73 10.47 11.28 2.51
CA GLN A 73 9.68 12.06 1.60
C GLN A 73 8.41 11.34 1.19
N VAL A 74 8.51 10.05 0.92
CA VAL A 74 7.36 9.27 0.51
C VAL A 74 6.34 9.20 1.64
N ILE A 75 6.81 8.95 2.86
CA ILE A 75 5.92 8.89 3.99
C ILE A 75 5.18 10.20 4.16
N GLU A 76 5.89 11.32 4.09
CA GLU A 76 5.27 12.62 4.28
C GLU A 76 4.24 12.91 3.21
N VAL A 77 4.55 12.56 1.97
CA VAL A 77 3.65 12.82 0.88
C VAL A 77 2.37 12.00 1.04
N ILE A 78 2.51 10.75 1.43
CA ILE A 78 1.33 9.92 1.59
C ILE A 78 0.47 10.45 2.73
N GLU A 79 1.11 10.85 3.82
CA GLU A 79 0.35 11.35 4.95
C GLU A 79 -0.35 12.65 4.64
N GLU A 80 0.32 13.53 3.93
CA GLU A 80 -0.26 14.82 3.62
C GLU A 80 -1.42 14.74 2.66
N ASN A 81 -1.44 13.73 1.84
CA ASN A 81 -2.46 13.61 0.81
C ASN A 81 -3.53 12.57 1.11
N SER A 82 -3.52 12.03 2.29
CA SER A 82 -4.54 11.06 2.67
C SER A 82 -5.67 11.76 3.39
N GLU A 83 -6.87 11.24 3.17
CA GLU A 83 -8.03 11.83 3.79
C GLU A 83 -8.20 11.27 5.16
N ILE A 84 -8.01 12.07 6.15
CA ILE A 84 -8.09 11.53 7.47
C ILE A 84 -9.47 11.53 8.04
N GLU A 85 -10.40 12.15 7.38
CA GLU A 85 -11.72 12.07 7.94
C GLU A 85 -12.37 10.76 7.63
N PHE A 86 -11.82 9.95 6.80
CA PHE A 86 -12.40 8.65 6.60
C PHE A 86 -11.91 7.74 7.67
N THR A 87 -12.77 6.90 8.11
CA THR A 87 -12.47 6.13 9.24
C THR A 87 -11.47 5.07 9.05
N GLY A 88 -11.25 4.61 7.93
CA GLY A 88 -10.28 3.56 7.82
C GLY A 88 -8.93 4.10 8.19
N PRO A 89 -8.23 3.46 9.03
CA PRO A 89 -6.93 3.92 9.38
C PRO A 89 -6.05 3.73 8.23
N SER A 90 -5.28 4.71 7.94
CA SER A 90 -4.27 4.58 6.94
C SER A 90 -3.05 4.08 7.64
N GLU A 91 -2.50 3.04 7.09
CA GLU A 91 -1.32 2.44 7.68
C GLU A 91 -0.22 2.42 6.66
N ILE A 92 0.99 2.62 7.10
CA ILE A 92 2.15 2.54 6.23
C ILE A 92 3.08 1.51 6.84
N PHE A 93 3.33 0.45 6.08
CA PHE A 93 4.23 -0.59 6.54
C PHE A 93 5.57 -0.42 5.85
N ILE A 94 6.64 -0.50 6.60
CA ILE A 94 7.97 -0.34 6.06
C ILE A 94 8.76 -1.57 6.42
N SER A 95 9.36 -2.17 5.42
CA SER A 95 10.17 -3.36 5.66
C SER A 95 11.46 -3.29 4.88
N ALA A 96 12.45 -3.99 5.36
CA ALA A 96 13.74 -4.05 4.70
C ALA A 96 13.66 -5.01 3.54
N VAL A 97 14.26 -4.65 2.43
CA VAL A 97 14.34 -5.51 1.27
C VAL A 97 15.78 -5.85 1.07
N GLU A 98 16.10 -7.15 1.15
CA GLU A 98 17.46 -7.54 0.98
C GLU A 98 17.85 -7.53 -0.47
N GLU A 99 16.96 -7.92 -1.33
CA GLU A 99 17.32 -8.08 -2.70
C GLU A 99 16.09 -8.13 -3.57
N VAL A 100 16.15 -7.59 -4.76
CA VAL A 100 15.08 -7.70 -5.73
C VAL A 100 15.66 -8.46 -6.92
N VAL A 101 15.05 -9.60 -7.23
CA VAL A 101 15.56 -10.45 -8.30
C VAL A 101 14.54 -10.47 -9.42
N PRO A 102 14.85 -9.87 -10.54
CA PRO A 102 13.89 -9.89 -11.66
C PRO A 102 13.88 -11.27 -12.32
N PHE A 103 12.75 -11.60 -12.89
CA PHE A 103 12.67 -12.84 -13.59
C PHE A 103 13.56 -12.76 -14.82
N ARG A 104 14.25 -13.83 -15.07
CA ARG A 104 14.97 -13.90 -16.28
C ARG A 104 14.28 -14.81 -17.14
N ARG A 105 13.39 -14.41 -17.94
CA ARG A 105 12.73 -15.28 -18.73
C ARG A 105 13.49 -15.65 -19.85
N GLY A 106 13.07 -16.43 -20.51
CA GLY A 106 13.72 -16.94 -21.56
C GLY A 106 14.66 -16.14 -22.25
N GLU A 107 14.48 -15.09 -22.48
CA GLU A 107 15.35 -14.44 -23.25
C GLU A 107 16.46 -14.16 -22.67
N THR A 108 16.30 -14.14 -21.71
CA THR A 108 17.28 -13.79 -21.06
C THR A 108 18.26 -14.56 -21.22
N LYS A 109 18.01 -15.26 -21.76
CA LYS A 109 18.99 -16.02 -21.93
C LYS A 109 20.00 -15.24 -22.35
N GLN A 110 19.86 -14.13 -22.50
CA GLN A 110 20.80 -13.45 -22.94
C GLN A 110 21.43 -13.01 -21.93
N PRO A 111 22.15 -13.42 -21.65
CA PRO A 111 22.89 -13.22 -20.64
C PRO A 111 23.28 -11.93 -20.52
N SER A 112 23.57 -11.57 -20.99
CA SER A 112 23.99 -10.53 -20.82
C SER A 112 23.24 -9.68 -20.83
N ALA A 113 22.88 -9.68 -21.24
CA ALA A 113 22.22 -8.99 -21.33
C ALA A 113 21.68 -8.53 -20.44
N HIS A 114 21.71 -8.29 -20.10
CA HIS A 114 21.17 -7.78 -19.21
C HIS A 114 21.85 -7.54 -18.48
#